data_7ed9adb6550ba214038bd4d0091eb680
#
_entry.id   7ed9adb6550ba214038bd4d0091eb680
#
_cell.length_a   1.000
_cell.length_b   1.000
_cell.length_c   1.000
_cell.angle_alpha   90.00
_cell.angle_beta   90.00
_cell.angle_gamma   90.00
#
_symmetry.space_group_name_H-M   'P 1'
#
loop_
_entity.id
_entity.type
_entity.pdbx_description
1 polymer ?
#
loop_
_entity_poly.entity_id
_entity_poly.type
_entity_poly.pdbx_seq_one_letter_code
_entity_poly.pdbx_strand_id
1 'polypeptide(L)'
;MRVALGKVMVITGPSKRLKRVECVAVVKGLVAHPPPGETDTDLVNITHTASGLFVISNVPERWLPTAITMLSPVDWEVSTETIYSTPIYFEIVRRIEFMLSSKDRSLTQETRIAEDLGGKRQPASGSRWGYRRDVITPEFLIEAKTTITSSYRVSDKDIKFLKSQAYEKGKVPLYIVELNSNAEVVVVPTQDIDPDCVDVSNKRIFDKKNRKSFLIKEADVKFLNDGGTISVRLPSGHYTLMGYENFLIMAKKGVV
;
A
#
# COMPACT_ATOMS: atom_id res chain seq x y z
N MET A 1 23.08 -0.28 16.17
CA MET A 1 23.89 0.66 16.98
C MET A 1 24.03 1.92 16.12
N ARG A 2 23.41 3.05 16.51
CA ARG A 2 23.55 4.34 15.81
C ARG A 2 24.84 4.99 16.26
N VAL A 3 25.77 5.18 15.35
CA VAL A 3 26.94 6.02 15.62
C VAL A 3 26.57 7.43 15.19
N ALA A 4 26.32 8.31 16.13
CA ALA A 4 26.11 9.73 15.84
C ALA A 4 27.44 10.29 15.30
N LEU A 5 27.49 10.66 14.03
CA LEU A 5 28.71 11.13 13.36
C LEU A 5 28.88 12.65 13.41
N GLY A 6 27.90 13.38 13.90
CA GLY A 6 28.02 14.83 14.00
C GLY A 6 26.71 15.59 13.95
N LYS A 7 26.80 16.86 13.64
CA LYS A 7 25.66 17.76 13.48
C LYS A 7 25.70 18.38 12.09
N VAL A 8 24.58 18.34 11.40
CA VAL A 8 24.42 18.97 10.08
C VAL A 8 23.48 20.17 10.18
N MET A 9 23.68 21.15 9.33
CA MET A 9 22.77 22.27 9.15
C MET A 9 21.72 21.88 8.11
N VAL A 10 20.46 21.89 8.47
CA VAL A 10 19.34 21.56 7.56
C VAL A 10 18.46 22.78 7.36
N ILE A 11 17.91 22.91 6.15
CA ILE A 11 16.98 23.98 5.81
C ILE A 11 15.57 23.51 6.21
N THR A 12 14.90 24.29 7.07
CA THR A 12 13.59 23.93 7.61
C THR A 12 12.53 24.96 7.31
N GLY A 13 11.34 24.48 6.94
CA GLY A 13 10.10 25.26 6.78
C GLY A 13 10.10 26.27 5.62
N PRO A 14 8.97 26.96 5.42
CA PRO A 14 8.80 27.92 4.33
C PRO A 14 9.78 29.10 4.38
N SER A 15 10.25 29.46 5.59
CA SER A 15 11.20 30.56 5.82
C SER A 15 12.65 30.20 5.54
N LYS A 16 12.94 28.98 5.09
CA LYS A 16 14.29 28.46 4.79
C LYS A 16 15.28 28.70 5.93
N ARG A 17 14.87 28.54 7.18
CA ARG A 17 15.75 28.70 8.34
C ARG A 17 16.70 27.52 8.46
N LEU A 18 17.97 27.81 8.77
CA LEU A 18 18.97 26.79 9.07
C LEU A 18 18.80 26.32 10.51
N LYS A 19 18.70 24.99 10.69
CA LYS A 19 18.66 24.35 12.00
C LYS A 19 19.76 23.30 12.09
N ARG A 20 20.44 23.25 13.23
CA ARG A 20 21.45 22.24 13.53
C ARG A 20 20.78 21.01 14.10
N VAL A 21 21.00 19.85 13.50
CA VAL A 21 20.42 18.56 13.93
C VAL A 21 21.49 17.49 14.08
N GLU A 22 21.29 16.56 15.00
CA GLU A 22 22.13 15.39 15.12
C GLU A 22 21.85 14.43 13.96
N CYS A 23 22.89 13.81 13.40
CA CYS A 23 22.78 13.00 12.21
C CYS A 23 23.71 11.80 12.23
N VAL A 24 23.41 10.84 11.37
CA VAL A 24 24.23 9.67 11.06
C VAL A 24 24.56 9.70 9.57
N ALA A 25 25.82 9.51 9.20
CA ALA A 25 26.19 9.35 7.80
C ALA A 25 25.62 8.04 7.26
N VAL A 26 25.06 8.07 6.06
CA VAL A 26 24.40 6.91 5.43
C VAL A 26 25.02 6.56 4.08
N VAL A 27 25.37 7.56 3.29
CA VAL A 27 26.11 7.46 2.03
C VAL A 27 27.08 8.65 2.02
N LYS A 28 28.18 8.56 1.31
CA LYS A 28 29.11 9.69 1.14
C LYS A 28 28.34 10.88 0.55
N GLY A 29 28.38 12.03 1.24
CA GLY A 29 27.59 13.21 0.88
C GLY A 29 26.14 13.25 1.42
N LEU A 30 25.63 12.17 2.06
CA LEU A 30 24.31 12.12 2.65
C LEU A 30 24.34 11.77 4.14
N VAL A 31 23.41 12.35 4.88
CA VAL A 31 23.15 12.04 6.29
C VAL A 31 21.68 11.76 6.54
N ALA A 32 21.41 10.89 7.51
CA ALA A 32 20.06 10.66 8.04
C ALA A 32 19.93 11.32 9.42
N HIS A 33 18.80 11.94 9.69
CA HIS A 33 18.49 12.57 10.98
C HIS A 33 16.97 12.55 11.24
N PRO A 34 16.52 12.61 12.50
CA PRO A 34 15.10 12.77 12.81
C PRO A 34 14.52 14.06 12.19
N PRO A 35 13.20 14.13 11.91
CA PRO A 35 12.56 15.36 11.49
C PRO A 35 12.84 16.49 12.51
N PRO A 36 13.15 17.71 12.07
CA PRO A 36 13.52 18.79 12.95
C PRO A 36 12.39 19.18 13.92
N GLY A 37 12.60 18.95 15.22
CA GLY A 37 11.62 19.24 16.27
C GLY A 37 10.90 18.01 16.81
N GLU A 38 11.09 16.85 16.21
CA GLU A 38 10.57 15.57 16.68
C GLU A 38 11.70 14.78 17.35
N THR A 39 11.48 14.34 18.59
CA THR A 39 12.48 13.60 19.38
C THR A 39 12.10 12.14 19.61
N ASP A 40 10.83 11.81 19.41
CA ASP A 40 10.30 10.46 19.61
C ASP A 40 9.54 10.02 18.35
N THR A 41 10.31 9.71 17.31
CA THR A 41 9.77 9.27 16.01
C THR A 41 10.67 8.19 15.42
N ASP A 42 10.06 7.22 14.76
CA ASP A 42 10.75 6.22 13.93
C ASP A 42 10.98 6.70 12.49
N LEU A 43 10.72 8.00 12.24
CA LEU A 43 10.93 8.64 10.95
C LEU A 43 12.31 9.31 10.89
N VAL A 44 12.92 9.26 9.72
CA VAL A 44 14.19 9.95 9.43
C VAL A 44 14.09 10.72 8.10
N ASN A 45 14.77 11.86 8.04
CA ASN A 45 15.01 12.59 6.81
C ASN A 45 16.40 12.25 6.29
N ILE A 46 16.55 12.13 4.97
CA ILE A 46 17.85 12.02 4.31
C ILE A 46 18.17 13.37 3.67
N THR A 47 19.31 13.92 4.03
CA THR A 47 19.72 15.28 3.67
C THR A 47 21.09 15.28 3.02
N HIS A 48 21.23 16.07 1.95
CA HIS A 48 22.52 16.33 1.30
C HIS A 48 23.38 17.25 2.17
N THR A 49 24.58 16.80 2.55
CA THR A 49 25.42 17.47 3.54
C THR A 49 25.89 18.84 3.10
N ALA A 50 26.26 19.00 1.83
CA ALA A 50 26.81 20.24 1.31
C ALA A 50 25.77 21.36 1.19
N SER A 51 24.52 21.04 0.84
CA SER A 51 23.47 22.05 0.65
C SER A 51 22.49 22.17 1.82
N GLY A 52 22.43 21.18 2.71
CA GLY A 52 21.41 21.11 3.77
C GLY A 52 19.98 20.85 3.26
N LEU A 53 19.81 20.55 1.99
CA LEU A 53 18.49 20.25 1.39
C LEU A 53 18.10 18.80 1.63
N PHE A 54 16.81 18.56 1.87
CA PHE A 54 16.26 17.23 1.97
C PHE A 54 16.27 16.54 0.60
N VAL A 55 16.80 15.34 0.57
CA VAL A 55 16.71 14.44 -0.58
C VAL A 55 15.42 13.64 -0.48
N ILE A 56 15.12 13.11 0.70
CA ILE A 56 13.85 12.41 1.00
C ILE A 56 13.46 12.71 2.45
N SER A 57 12.19 12.94 2.68
CA SER A 57 11.63 13.22 4.01
C SER A 57 10.77 12.08 4.52
N ASN A 58 10.68 11.94 5.84
CA ASN A 58 9.77 11.02 6.53
C ASN A 58 9.94 9.55 6.12
N VAL A 59 11.19 9.09 5.96
CA VAL A 59 11.52 7.69 5.71
C VAL A 59 11.36 6.92 7.03
N PRO A 60 10.49 5.91 7.15
CA PRO A 60 10.47 5.05 8.31
C PRO A 60 11.83 4.39 8.51
N GLU A 61 12.35 4.36 9.73
CA GLU A 61 13.70 3.87 10.03
C GLU A 61 13.95 2.46 9.48
N ARG A 62 12.94 1.59 9.54
CA ARG A 62 13.00 0.22 8.98
C ARG A 62 13.27 0.18 7.46
N TRP A 63 12.98 1.28 6.74
CA TRP A 63 13.21 1.40 5.29
C TRP A 63 14.50 2.10 4.94
N LEU A 64 15.19 2.66 5.91
CA LEU A 64 16.44 3.39 5.70
C LEU A 64 17.49 2.57 4.94
N PRO A 65 17.75 1.27 5.27
CA PRO A 65 18.70 0.46 4.51
C PRO A 65 18.36 0.33 3.02
N THR A 66 17.07 0.18 2.70
CA THR A 66 16.61 0.07 1.31
C THR A 66 16.77 1.41 0.57
N ALA A 67 16.38 2.52 1.18
CA ALA A 67 16.55 3.85 0.62
C ALA A 67 18.04 4.18 0.35
N ILE A 68 18.92 3.85 1.30
CA ILE A 68 20.37 3.99 1.15
C ILE A 68 20.89 3.20 -0.05
N THR A 69 20.49 1.94 -0.20
CA THR A 69 20.89 1.11 -1.33
C THR A 69 20.46 1.72 -2.66
N MET A 70 19.26 2.28 -2.74
CA MET A 70 18.75 2.94 -3.95
C MET A 70 19.46 4.25 -4.25
N LEU A 71 19.90 5.01 -3.22
CA LEU A 71 20.62 6.27 -3.38
C LEU A 71 22.11 6.10 -3.69
N SER A 72 22.69 4.94 -3.37
CA SER A 72 24.13 4.66 -3.52
C SER A 72 24.70 4.86 -4.94
N PRO A 73 23.94 4.66 -6.05
CA PRO A 73 24.46 4.88 -7.40
C PRO A 73 24.71 6.35 -7.77
N VAL A 74 24.17 7.31 -6.97
CA VAL A 74 24.32 8.75 -7.24
C VAL A 74 25.57 9.27 -6.54
N ASP A 75 26.36 10.08 -7.24
CA ASP A 75 27.46 10.84 -6.63
C ASP A 75 26.91 12.07 -5.91
N TRP A 76 26.92 12.03 -4.59
CA TRP A 76 26.40 13.10 -3.71
C TRP A 76 27.46 14.10 -3.28
N GLU A 77 28.71 13.99 -3.75
CA GLU A 77 29.78 14.95 -3.45
C GLU A 77 29.88 16.09 -4.46
N VAL A 78 29.10 16.01 -5.53
CA VAL A 78 29.02 17.07 -6.54
C VAL A 78 28.08 18.20 -6.12
N SER A 79 28.07 19.29 -6.88
CA SER A 79 27.20 20.43 -6.57
C SER A 79 25.70 20.06 -6.69
N THR A 80 24.87 20.78 -5.96
CA THR A 80 23.42 20.58 -5.97
C THR A 80 22.84 20.74 -7.38
N GLU A 81 23.35 21.69 -8.17
CA GLU A 81 22.95 21.92 -9.55
C GLU A 81 23.25 20.71 -10.42
N THR A 82 24.42 20.09 -10.21
CA THR A 82 24.81 18.86 -10.93
C THR A 82 23.90 17.69 -10.55
N ILE A 83 23.59 17.51 -9.26
CA ILE A 83 22.67 16.46 -8.79
C ILE A 83 21.30 16.63 -9.44
N TYR A 84 20.72 17.83 -9.35
CA TYR A 84 19.39 18.11 -9.88
C TYR A 84 19.32 18.12 -11.43
N SER A 85 20.43 18.26 -12.13
CA SER A 85 20.47 18.12 -13.58
C SER A 85 20.59 16.66 -14.05
N THR A 86 20.82 15.73 -13.13
CA THR A 86 21.03 14.31 -13.44
C THR A 86 19.70 13.55 -13.48
N PRO A 87 19.26 13.00 -14.64
CA PRO A 87 17.97 12.30 -14.74
C PRO A 87 17.82 11.16 -13.74
N ILE A 88 18.90 10.44 -13.43
CA ILE A 88 18.89 9.30 -12.50
C ILE A 88 18.50 9.73 -11.07
N TYR A 89 18.79 10.96 -10.67
CA TYR A 89 18.38 11.50 -9.37
C TYR A 89 16.87 11.49 -9.22
N PHE A 90 16.14 12.10 -10.16
CA PHE A 90 14.69 12.17 -10.12
C PHE A 90 14.04 10.79 -10.19
N GLU A 91 14.60 9.90 -10.99
CA GLU A 91 14.08 8.53 -11.09
C GLU A 91 14.22 7.78 -9.76
N ILE A 92 15.39 7.86 -9.10
CA ILE A 92 15.65 7.19 -7.83
C ILE A 92 14.76 7.76 -6.73
N VAL A 93 14.73 9.09 -6.56
CA VAL A 93 13.92 9.75 -5.52
C VAL A 93 12.44 9.39 -5.71
N ARG A 94 11.90 9.52 -6.92
CA ARG A 94 10.52 9.15 -7.23
C ARG A 94 10.21 7.68 -6.95
N ARG A 95 11.15 6.76 -7.23
CA ARG A 95 10.98 5.33 -6.92
C ARG A 95 10.95 5.08 -5.42
N ILE A 96 11.79 5.76 -4.65
CA ILE A 96 11.80 5.62 -3.18
C ILE A 96 10.51 6.17 -2.60
N GLU A 97 10.07 7.37 -2.99
CA GLU A 97 8.79 7.95 -2.55
C GLU A 97 7.60 7.05 -2.88
N PHE A 98 7.57 6.51 -4.10
CA PHE A 98 6.55 5.54 -4.52
C PHE A 98 6.58 4.27 -3.66
N MET A 99 7.76 3.72 -3.41
CA MET A 99 7.94 2.52 -2.59
C MET A 99 7.50 2.76 -1.14
N LEU A 100 7.90 3.88 -0.54
CA LEU A 100 7.57 4.21 0.84
C LEU A 100 6.06 4.41 1.00
N SER A 101 5.44 5.20 0.14
CA SER A 101 4.00 5.48 0.20
C SER A 101 3.16 4.21 -0.02
N SER A 102 3.50 3.37 -0.99
CA SER A 102 2.74 2.15 -1.26
C SER A 102 2.86 1.10 -0.15
N LYS A 103 4.04 0.97 0.47
CA LYS A 103 4.24 0.00 1.57
C LYS A 103 3.60 0.45 2.88
N ASP A 104 3.68 1.72 3.23
CA ASP A 104 3.02 2.22 4.43
C ASP A 104 1.50 2.17 4.28
N ARG A 105 0.96 2.48 3.10
CA ARG A 105 -0.46 2.31 2.79
C ARG A 105 -0.89 0.84 2.89
N SER A 106 -0.12 -0.09 2.31
CA SER A 106 -0.41 -1.54 2.41
C SER A 106 -0.43 -2.01 3.86
N LEU A 107 0.57 -1.60 4.66
CA LEU A 107 0.63 -1.94 6.08
C LEU A 107 -0.56 -1.39 6.86
N THR A 108 -0.93 -0.13 6.62
CA THR A 108 -2.07 0.53 7.26
C THR A 108 -3.38 -0.16 6.86
N GLN A 109 -3.57 -0.46 5.58
CA GLN A 109 -4.72 -1.18 5.06
C GLN A 109 -4.85 -2.57 5.71
N GLU A 110 -3.78 -3.37 5.69
CA GLU A 110 -3.77 -4.73 6.27
C GLU A 110 -4.09 -4.71 7.78
N THR A 111 -3.53 -3.73 8.52
CA THR A 111 -3.77 -3.59 9.96
C THR A 111 -5.23 -3.26 10.23
N ARG A 112 -5.80 -2.27 9.54
CA ARG A 112 -7.19 -1.87 9.67
C ARG A 112 -8.15 -3.01 9.30
N ILE A 113 -7.93 -3.71 8.19
CA ILE A 113 -8.74 -4.87 7.79
C ILE A 113 -8.70 -5.96 8.88
N ALA A 114 -7.53 -6.20 9.47
CA ALA A 114 -7.41 -7.18 10.56
C ALA A 114 -8.19 -6.76 11.80
N GLU A 115 -8.17 -5.49 12.18
CA GLU A 115 -8.94 -4.93 13.29
C GLU A 115 -10.46 -5.00 13.03
N ASP A 116 -10.90 -4.52 11.87
CA ASP A 116 -12.31 -4.44 11.49
C ASP A 116 -13.00 -5.83 11.46
N LEU A 117 -12.25 -6.87 11.06
CA LEU A 117 -12.75 -8.24 10.89
C LEU A 117 -12.29 -9.23 11.97
N GLY A 118 -11.72 -8.73 13.08
CA GLY A 118 -11.28 -9.56 14.20
C GLY A 118 -10.19 -10.58 13.85
N GLY A 119 -9.33 -10.22 12.91
CA GLY A 119 -8.29 -11.09 12.36
C GLY A 119 -6.89 -10.75 12.81
N LYS A 120 -5.91 -11.36 12.12
CA LYS A 120 -4.49 -11.11 12.32
C LYS A 120 -3.80 -10.87 11.00
N ARG A 121 -3.01 -9.81 10.93
CA ARG A 121 -2.08 -9.56 9.84
C ARG A 121 -0.99 -10.63 9.83
N GLN A 122 -0.65 -11.14 8.65
CA GLN A 122 0.41 -12.12 8.49
C GLN A 122 1.74 -11.41 8.20
N PRO A 123 2.74 -11.51 9.08
CA PRO A 123 4.04 -10.87 8.85
C PRO A 123 4.72 -11.49 7.62
N ALA A 124 5.30 -10.64 6.77
CA ALA A 124 6.09 -11.04 5.60
C ALA A 124 5.36 -11.90 4.56
N SER A 125 4.10 -11.56 4.26
CA SER A 125 3.23 -12.28 3.31
C SER A 125 3.82 -12.46 1.90
N GLY A 126 4.85 -11.73 1.52
CA GLY A 126 5.52 -11.83 0.22
C GLY A 126 6.83 -12.63 0.18
N SER A 127 7.45 -12.98 1.31
CA SER A 127 8.85 -13.46 1.35
C SER A 127 9.05 -14.90 1.84
N ARG A 128 8.05 -15.55 2.43
CA ARG A 128 8.19 -16.92 2.96
C ARG A 128 7.22 -17.91 2.32
N TRP A 129 7.73 -19.07 1.94
CA TRP A 129 6.94 -20.22 1.51
C TRP A 129 5.93 -20.61 2.60
N GLY A 130 4.63 -20.59 2.28
CA GLY A 130 3.56 -21.00 3.20
C GLY A 130 2.72 -19.88 3.83
N TYR A 131 3.21 -18.63 3.89
CA TYR A 131 2.47 -17.47 4.42
C TYR A 131 2.24 -16.45 3.29
N ARG A 132 1.19 -16.68 2.46
CA ARG A 132 1.02 -15.91 1.23
C ARG A 132 -0.19 -15.01 1.22
N ARG A 133 -0.72 -14.64 2.41
CA ARG A 133 -1.89 -13.79 2.50
C ARG A 133 -1.68 -12.69 3.53
N ASP A 134 -2.34 -11.58 3.29
CA ASP A 134 -2.06 -10.37 4.06
C ASP A 134 -2.76 -10.42 5.41
N VAL A 135 -4.04 -10.86 5.44
CA VAL A 135 -4.82 -10.98 6.68
C VAL A 135 -5.55 -12.33 6.73
N ILE A 136 -5.65 -12.91 7.92
CA ILE A 136 -6.45 -14.10 8.22
C ILE A 136 -7.37 -13.82 9.40
N THR A 137 -8.65 -14.16 9.25
CA THR A 137 -9.67 -14.10 10.30
C THR A 137 -10.25 -15.49 10.56
N PRO A 138 -11.15 -15.67 11.53
CA PRO A 138 -11.87 -16.94 11.69
C PRO A 138 -12.62 -17.37 10.42
N GLU A 139 -13.26 -16.43 9.71
CA GLU A 139 -14.12 -16.70 8.54
C GLU A 139 -13.41 -16.46 7.21
N PHE A 140 -12.48 -15.49 7.15
CA PHE A 140 -11.93 -14.99 5.89
C PHE A 140 -10.45 -15.27 5.71
N LEU A 141 -10.03 -15.48 4.46
CA LEU A 141 -8.65 -15.39 4.01
C LEU A 141 -8.53 -14.23 3.01
N ILE A 142 -7.71 -13.22 3.31
CA ILE A 142 -7.75 -11.92 2.67
C ILE A 142 -6.43 -11.62 1.96
N GLU A 143 -6.54 -11.17 0.72
CA GLU A 143 -5.48 -10.54 -0.05
C GLU A 143 -5.82 -9.06 -0.18
N ALA A 144 -5.01 -8.17 0.35
CA ALA A 144 -5.15 -6.73 0.30
C ALA A 144 -4.21 -6.13 -0.74
N LYS A 145 -4.70 -5.19 -1.53
CA LYS A 145 -3.93 -4.47 -2.54
C LYS A 145 -4.22 -2.98 -2.46
N THR A 146 -3.18 -2.19 -2.38
CA THR A 146 -3.27 -0.74 -2.44
C THR A 146 -2.56 -0.20 -3.68
N THR A 147 -3.11 0.85 -4.27
CA THR A 147 -2.51 1.54 -5.41
C THR A 147 -2.68 3.06 -5.29
N ILE A 148 -1.73 3.79 -5.83
CA ILE A 148 -1.80 5.25 -5.96
C ILE A 148 -2.43 5.70 -7.28
N THR A 149 -2.92 4.76 -8.08
CA THR A 149 -3.59 5.06 -9.34
C THR A 149 -5.11 5.06 -9.17
N SER A 150 -5.83 5.70 -10.08
CA SER A 150 -7.29 5.75 -10.13
C SER A 150 -7.94 4.45 -10.63
N SER A 151 -7.14 3.40 -10.84
CA SER A 151 -7.65 2.10 -11.26
C SER A 151 -6.71 0.98 -10.87
N TYR A 152 -7.27 -0.24 -10.69
CA TYR A 152 -6.52 -1.46 -10.38
C TYR A 152 -7.03 -2.63 -11.22
N ARG A 153 -6.10 -3.44 -11.75
CA ARG A 153 -6.43 -4.62 -12.55
C ARG A 153 -6.34 -5.88 -11.68
N VAL A 154 -7.47 -6.52 -11.49
CA VAL A 154 -7.57 -7.79 -10.77
C VAL A 154 -7.45 -8.94 -11.78
N SER A 155 -6.53 -9.88 -11.56
CA SER A 155 -6.32 -11.03 -12.45
C SER A 155 -7.10 -12.26 -11.97
N ASP A 156 -7.60 -13.05 -12.92
CA ASP A 156 -8.22 -14.36 -12.65
C ASP A 156 -7.26 -15.32 -11.93
N LYS A 157 -5.98 -15.25 -12.27
CA LYS A 157 -4.94 -16.08 -11.66
C LYS A 157 -4.82 -15.82 -10.14
N ASP A 158 -4.81 -14.54 -9.74
CA ASP A 158 -4.65 -14.16 -8.33
C ASP A 158 -5.87 -14.54 -7.51
N ILE A 159 -7.08 -14.26 -8.04
CA ILE A 159 -8.33 -14.65 -7.38
C ILE A 159 -8.46 -16.17 -7.29
N LYS A 160 -8.20 -16.92 -8.37
CA LYS A 160 -8.24 -18.37 -8.37
C LYS A 160 -7.31 -18.96 -7.31
N PHE A 161 -6.10 -18.43 -7.18
CA PHE A 161 -5.13 -18.88 -6.20
C PHE A 161 -5.56 -18.56 -4.77
N LEU A 162 -6.09 -17.37 -4.52
CA LEU A 162 -6.68 -17.00 -3.22
C LEU A 162 -7.84 -17.94 -2.86
N LYS A 163 -8.76 -18.16 -3.80
CA LYS A 163 -9.94 -19.02 -3.64
C LYS A 163 -9.54 -20.44 -3.25
N SER A 164 -8.57 -21.06 -3.96
CA SER A 164 -8.07 -22.39 -3.61
C SER A 164 -7.56 -22.46 -2.18
N GLN A 165 -6.70 -21.52 -1.79
CA GLN A 165 -6.12 -21.50 -0.44
C GLN A 165 -7.15 -21.22 0.67
N ALA A 166 -8.15 -20.39 0.40
CA ALA A 166 -9.19 -20.11 1.37
C ALA A 166 -10.06 -21.34 1.62
N TYR A 167 -10.53 -21.99 0.56
CA TYR A 167 -11.38 -23.16 0.69
C TYR A 167 -10.66 -24.37 1.30
N GLU A 168 -9.37 -24.56 1.03
CA GLU A 168 -8.55 -25.56 1.73
C GLU A 168 -8.53 -25.36 3.25
N LYS A 169 -8.72 -24.12 3.71
CA LYS A 169 -8.77 -23.74 5.14
C LYS A 169 -10.19 -23.57 5.68
N GLY A 170 -11.23 -23.89 4.90
CA GLY A 170 -12.63 -23.68 5.27
C GLY A 170 -13.00 -22.21 5.44
N LYS A 171 -12.38 -21.30 4.65
CA LYS A 171 -12.58 -19.84 4.76
C LYS A 171 -13.13 -19.26 3.46
N VAL A 172 -13.80 -18.11 3.58
CA VAL A 172 -14.25 -17.32 2.43
C VAL A 172 -13.07 -16.47 1.92
N PRO A 173 -12.74 -16.51 0.61
CA PRO A 173 -11.69 -15.68 0.04
C PRO A 173 -12.19 -14.24 -0.18
N LEU A 174 -11.44 -13.25 0.30
CA LEU A 174 -11.67 -11.83 0.04
C LEU A 174 -10.47 -11.20 -0.66
N TYR A 175 -10.73 -10.53 -1.78
CA TYR A 175 -9.72 -9.72 -2.46
C TYR A 175 -10.10 -8.25 -2.30
N ILE A 176 -9.32 -7.48 -1.54
CA ILE A 176 -9.65 -6.09 -1.19
C ILE A 176 -8.69 -5.16 -1.91
N VAL A 177 -9.22 -4.17 -2.63
CA VAL A 177 -8.43 -3.20 -3.40
C VAL A 177 -8.73 -1.79 -2.90
N GLU A 178 -7.68 -1.08 -2.46
CA GLU A 178 -7.72 0.34 -2.13
C GLU A 178 -7.13 1.15 -3.29
N LEU A 179 -7.90 2.09 -3.82
CA LEU A 179 -7.45 3.04 -4.84
C LEU A 179 -6.88 4.32 -4.19
N ASN A 180 -6.31 5.20 -5.01
CA ASN A 180 -5.68 6.44 -4.55
C ASN A 180 -6.60 7.36 -3.71
N SER A 181 -7.90 7.29 -3.92
CA SER A 181 -8.93 8.04 -3.16
C SER A 181 -9.22 7.47 -1.77
N ASN A 182 -8.45 6.50 -1.27
CA ASN A 182 -8.73 5.69 -0.07
C ASN A 182 -10.07 4.93 -0.13
N ALA A 183 -10.62 4.81 -1.32
CA ALA A 183 -11.85 4.10 -1.53
C ALA A 183 -11.55 2.62 -1.79
N GLU A 184 -12.24 1.74 -1.09
CA GLU A 184 -11.97 0.30 -1.10
C GLU A 184 -13.11 -0.50 -1.70
N VAL A 185 -12.73 -1.50 -2.47
CA VAL A 185 -13.62 -2.46 -3.11
C VAL A 185 -13.28 -3.86 -2.63
N VAL A 186 -14.28 -4.59 -2.19
CA VAL A 186 -14.20 -6.01 -1.86
C VAL A 186 -14.67 -6.82 -3.06
N VAL A 187 -13.89 -7.82 -3.42
CA VAL A 187 -14.24 -8.84 -4.42
C VAL A 187 -14.40 -10.17 -3.69
N VAL A 188 -15.59 -10.74 -3.75
CA VAL A 188 -15.94 -11.99 -3.09
C VAL A 188 -16.60 -12.95 -4.08
N PRO A 189 -16.40 -14.29 -4.01
CA PRO A 189 -17.14 -15.23 -4.84
C PRO A 189 -18.64 -15.08 -4.60
N THR A 190 -19.43 -14.96 -5.65
CA THR A 190 -20.89 -14.74 -5.53
C THR A 190 -21.60 -15.87 -4.76
N GLN A 191 -21.06 -17.08 -4.83
CA GLN A 191 -21.61 -18.24 -4.12
C GLN A 191 -21.43 -18.19 -2.59
N ASP A 192 -20.54 -17.34 -2.09
CA ASP A 192 -20.24 -17.20 -0.67
C ASP A 192 -21.02 -16.03 -0.04
N ILE A 193 -21.95 -15.42 -0.78
CA ILE A 193 -22.83 -14.35 -0.33
C ILE A 193 -24.25 -14.87 -0.29
N ASP A 194 -25.00 -14.56 0.76
CA ASP A 194 -26.43 -14.83 0.83
C ASP A 194 -27.15 -14.06 -0.29
N PRO A 195 -27.84 -14.75 -1.22
CA PRO A 195 -28.53 -14.11 -2.35
C PRO A 195 -29.54 -13.04 -1.93
N ASP A 196 -30.19 -13.21 -0.77
CA ASP A 196 -31.24 -12.30 -0.28
C ASP A 196 -30.63 -10.96 0.25
N CYS A 197 -29.32 -10.91 0.42
CA CYS A 197 -28.61 -9.73 0.91
C CYS A 197 -28.01 -8.86 -0.19
N VAL A 198 -28.10 -9.28 -1.45
CA VAL A 198 -27.64 -8.50 -2.61
C VAL A 198 -28.82 -7.80 -3.27
N ASP A 199 -28.84 -6.46 -3.19
CA ASP A 199 -29.85 -5.70 -3.92
C ASP A 199 -29.67 -5.87 -5.45
N VAL A 200 -30.59 -6.66 -6.04
CA VAL A 200 -30.56 -6.98 -7.48
C VAL A 200 -30.96 -5.78 -8.33
N SER A 201 -31.68 -4.81 -7.75
CA SER A 201 -32.17 -3.62 -8.47
C SER A 201 -31.05 -2.63 -8.79
N ASN A 202 -29.96 -2.62 -8.00
CA ASN A 202 -28.78 -1.76 -8.16
C ASN A 202 -27.52 -2.55 -8.55
N LYS A 203 -27.68 -3.41 -9.59
CA LYS A 203 -26.62 -4.33 -10.03
C LYS A 203 -26.11 -3.98 -11.42
N ARG A 204 -24.79 -3.83 -11.56
CA ARG A 204 -24.11 -3.79 -12.86
C ARG A 204 -23.48 -5.15 -13.17
N ILE A 205 -23.49 -5.57 -14.43
CA ILE A 205 -22.92 -6.84 -14.86
C ILE A 205 -21.79 -6.56 -15.84
N PHE A 206 -20.58 -6.99 -15.51
CA PHE A 206 -19.43 -7.04 -16.42
C PHE A 206 -19.27 -8.47 -16.97
N ASP A 207 -20.15 -8.84 -17.90
CA ASP A 207 -20.04 -10.13 -18.60
C ASP A 207 -19.35 -9.94 -19.95
N LYS A 208 -18.03 -10.13 -20.00
CA LYS A 208 -17.30 -10.30 -21.25
C LYS A 208 -16.66 -11.69 -21.23
N LYS A 209 -17.22 -12.60 -22.02
CA LYS A 209 -16.71 -13.97 -22.19
C LYS A 209 -15.18 -13.98 -22.40
N ASN A 210 -14.48 -14.89 -21.70
CA ASN A 210 -13.05 -15.16 -21.80
C ASN A 210 -12.07 -14.07 -21.29
N ARG A 211 -12.45 -13.15 -20.43
CA ARG A 211 -11.50 -12.24 -19.80
C ARG A 211 -10.73 -12.92 -18.67
N LYS A 212 -9.41 -12.81 -18.73
CA LYS A 212 -8.50 -13.27 -17.66
C LYS A 212 -8.29 -12.21 -16.56
N SER A 213 -8.97 -11.07 -16.63
CA SER A 213 -8.86 -9.98 -15.66
C SER A 213 -9.99 -8.95 -15.85
N PHE A 214 -10.27 -8.16 -14.84
CA PHE A 214 -11.12 -6.97 -14.91
C PHE A 214 -10.43 -5.77 -14.28
N LEU A 215 -10.93 -4.57 -14.59
CA LEU A 215 -10.38 -3.31 -14.11
C LEU A 215 -11.40 -2.66 -13.18
N ILE A 216 -10.99 -2.34 -11.95
CA ILE A 216 -11.73 -1.50 -11.00
C ILE A 216 -11.29 -0.06 -11.25
N LYS A 217 -12.22 0.88 -11.38
CA LYS A 217 -11.96 2.31 -11.57
C LYS A 217 -12.62 3.13 -10.46
N GLU A 218 -12.15 4.34 -10.23
CA GLU A 218 -12.76 5.26 -9.26
C GLU A 218 -14.26 5.49 -9.49
N ALA A 219 -14.70 5.56 -10.75
CA ALA A 219 -16.12 5.68 -11.08
C ALA A 219 -16.96 4.46 -10.63
N ASP A 220 -16.37 3.27 -10.60
CA ASP A 220 -17.02 2.06 -10.07
C ASP A 220 -17.12 2.12 -8.55
N VAL A 221 -16.08 2.64 -7.89
CA VAL A 221 -16.03 2.74 -6.42
C VAL A 221 -17.14 3.63 -5.88
N LYS A 222 -17.39 4.80 -6.51
CA LYS A 222 -18.50 5.67 -6.12
C LYS A 222 -19.83 4.91 -6.17
N PHE A 223 -20.09 4.21 -7.26
CA PHE A 223 -21.32 3.39 -7.40
C PHE A 223 -21.43 2.31 -6.33
N LEU A 224 -20.31 1.63 -5.98
CA LEU A 224 -20.27 0.58 -4.97
C LEU A 224 -20.46 1.13 -3.55
N ASN A 225 -19.93 2.31 -3.25
CA ASN A 225 -20.11 2.97 -1.95
C ASN A 225 -21.53 3.49 -1.75
N ASP A 226 -22.24 3.84 -2.85
CA ASP A 226 -23.65 4.23 -2.83
C ASP A 226 -24.60 3.01 -2.71
N GLY A 227 -24.08 1.83 -2.33
CA GLY A 227 -24.84 0.60 -2.13
C GLY A 227 -25.01 -0.27 -3.38
N GLY A 228 -24.41 0.12 -4.50
CA GLY A 228 -24.43 -0.68 -5.71
C GLY A 228 -23.56 -1.93 -5.61
N THR A 229 -23.84 -2.92 -6.48
CA THR A 229 -23.01 -4.11 -6.66
C THR A 229 -22.63 -4.31 -8.11
N ILE A 230 -21.45 -4.88 -8.35
CA ILE A 230 -20.98 -5.23 -9.69
C ILE A 230 -20.71 -6.72 -9.74
N SER A 231 -21.39 -7.43 -10.65
CA SER A 231 -21.09 -8.84 -10.92
C SER A 231 -20.08 -8.98 -12.04
N VAL A 232 -19.06 -9.80 -11.80
CA VAL A 232 -17.99 -10.09 -12.77
C VAL A 232 -17.92 -11.60 -12.99
N ARG A 233 -17.83 -12.01 -14.27
CA ARG A 233 -17.56 -13.39 -14.66
C ARG A 233 -16.12 -13.53 -15.13
N LEU A 234 -15.39 -14.43 -14.48
CA LEU A 234 -14.03 -14.85 -14.84
C LEU A 234 -14.01 -16.36 -15.13
N PRO A 235 -12.95 -16.92 -15.75
CA PRO A 235 -12.80 -18.35 -15.93
C PRO A 235 -12.88 -19.15 -14.63
N SER A 236 -12.41 -18.61 -13.52
CA SER A 236 -12.43 -19.24 -12.19
C SER A 236 -13.77 -19.16 -11.46
N GLY A 237 -14.75 -18.41 -11.98
CA GLY A 237 -16.10 -18.31 -11.38
C GLY A 237 -16.75 -16.95 -11.51
N HIS A 238 -17.82 -16.79 -10.74
CA HIS A 238 -18.59 -15.55 -10.62
C HIS A 238 -18.19 -14.82 -9.33
N TYR A 239 -18.02 -13.52 -9.42
CA TYR A 239 -17.61 -12.67 -8.32
C TYR A 239 -18.52 -11.46 -8.21
N THR A 240 -18.77 -11.04 -6.98
CA THR A 240 -19.49 -9.82 -6.65
C THR A 240 -18.51 -8.80 -6.07
N LEU A 241 -18.59 -7.58 -6.57
CA LEU A 241 -17.85 -6.43 -6.06
C LEU A 241 -18.82 -5.56 -5.26
N MET A 242 -18.35 -5.06 -4.11
CA MET A 242 -19.09 -4.12 -3.27
C MET A 242 -18.12 -3.16 -2.57
N GLY A 243 -18.62 -2.04 -2.06
CA GLY A 243 -17.85 -1.14 -1.22
C GLY A 243 -17.48 -1.81 0.10
N TYR A 244 -16.32 -1.44 0.67
CA TYR A 244 -15.82 -2.07 1.89
C TYR A 244 -16.78 -1.89 3.09
N GLU A 245 -17.34 -0.71 3.28
CA GLU A 245 -18.30 -0.44 4.36
C GLU A 245 -19.57 -1.30 4.24
N ASN A 246 -20.10 -1.47 3.01
CA ASN A 246 -21.24 -2.33 2.76
C ASN A 246 -20.92 -3.80 3.05
N PHE A 247 -19.70 -4.24 2.70
CA PHE A 247 -19.21 -5.57 3.06
C PHE A 247 -19.12 -5.74 4.58
N LEU A 248 -18.60 -4.79 5.34
CA LEU A 248 -18.52 -4.87 6.81
C LEU A 248 -19.90 -5.03 7.46
N ILE A 249 -20.91 -4.32 6.93
CA ILE A 249 -22.30 -4.47 7.41
C ILE A 249 -22.81 -5.89 7.18
N MET A 250 -22.52 -6.48 6.02
CA MET A 250 -22.93 -7.85 5.67
C MET A 250 -22.18 -8.89 6.52
N ALA A 251 -20.87 -8.75 6.66
CA ALA A 251 -20.04 -9.65 7.46
C ALA A 251 -20.49 -9.67 8.95
N LYS A 252 -20.82 -8.51 9.53
CA LYS A 252 -21.34 -8.42 10.90
C LYS A 252 -22.72 -9.09 11.07
N LYS A 253 -23.48 -9.23 10.00
CA LYS A 253 -24.77 -9.95 10.00
C LYS A 253 -24.62 -11.45 9.74
N GLY A 254 -23.42 -11.93 9.43
CA GLY A 254 -23.15 -13.33 9.12
C GLY A 254 -23.76 -13.80 7.78
N VAL A 255 -23.86 -12.89 6.81
CA VAL A 255 -24.45 -13.16 5.49
C VAL A 255 -23.41 -13.25 4.36
N VAL A 256 -22.14 -13.27 4.73
CA VAL A 256 -21.00 -13.56 3.85
C VAL A 256 -20.13 -14.61 4.52
#